data_bd5b0657e0f46b5c72d575dbec4003ba
#
_entry.id   bd5b0657e0f46b5c72d575dbec4003ba
#
_cell.length_a   1.000
_cell.length_b   1.000
_cell.length_c   1.000
_cell.angle_alpha   90.00
_cell.angle_beta   90.00
_cell.angle_gamma   90.00
#
_symmetry.space_group_name_H-M   'P 1'
#
loop_
_entity.id
_entity.type
_entity.pdbx_description
1 polymer ?
#
loop_
_entity_poly.entity_id
_entity_poly.type
_entity_poly.pdbx_seq_one_letter_code
_entity_poly.pdbx_strand_id
1 'polypeptide(L)'
;MVNVLFQYTHLTKADPQLIVYIEYKKRGDFIMRIALINENSQAAKNEMIYASLKKVAESKGHTVDNYGMYSADDKAQLTYVQNGILAAILLNSGAADFVVTGCGTGEGAMLALNSFPGVLCGHVVDPSDAYMFMQINDGNAIALPFAKGFGWGAELNLTYIFEKLFEGEPGGGYPKERVVPEQRNKKILDGVR
;
A
#
# COMPACT_ATOMS: atom_id res chain seq x y z
N MET A 1 -6.15 -28.26 9.73
CA MET A 1 -5.40 -27.81 8.54
C MET A 1 -5.79 -28.54 7.24
N VAL A 2 -6.95 -29.18 7.16
CA VAL A 2 -7.37 -30.01 6.01
C VAL A 2 -8.65 -29.48 5.32
N ASN A 3 -9.37 -28.52 5.93
CA ASN A 3 -10.69 -28.09 5.44
C ASN A 3 -10.72 -26.95 4.42
N VAL A 4 -9.60 -26.31 4.10
CA VAL A 4 -9.57 -25.20 3.11
C VAL A 4 -9.43 -25.73 1.69
N LEU A 5 -8.83 -26.89 1.49
CA LEU A 5 -8.64 -27.50 0.18
C LEU A 5 -9.94 -28.09 -0.41
N PHE A 6 -10.93 -28.44 0.40
CA PHE A 6 -12.14 -29.12 -0.08
C PHE A 6 -13.21 -28.19 -0.66
N GLN A 7 -13.14 -26.86 -0.38
CA GLN A 7 -14.09 -25.91 -0.97
C GLN A 7 -13.72 -25.43 -2.38
N TYR A 8 -12.50 -25.70 -2.83
CA TYR A 8 -12.02 -25.27 -4.16
C TYR A 8 -12.21 -26.29 -5.28
N THR A 9 -12.57 -27.52 -4.97
CA THR A 9 -12.69 -28.62 -5.96
C THR A 9 -13.95 -28.57 -6.84
N HIS A 10 -14.88 -27.63 -6.59
CA HIS A 10 -16.08 -27.44 -7.42
C HIS A 10 -15.98 -26.28 -8.41
N LEU A 11 -14.86 -25.57 -8.46
CA LEU A 11 -14.59 -24.55 -9.49
C LEU A 11 -13.90 -25.21 -10.67
N THR A 12 -14.68 -25.41 -11.72
CA THR A 12 -14.26 -25.89 -13.04
C THR A 12 -12.95 -25.22 -13.48
N LYS A 13 -11.88 -26.04 -13.66
CA LYS A 13 -10.57 -25.66 -14.21
C LYS A 13 -10.03 -24.33 -13.65
N ALA A 14 -9.47 -24.37 -12.45
CA ALA A 14 -8.73 -23.25 -11.90
C ALA A 14 -7.62 -22.84 -12.87
N ASP A 15 -7.59 -21.56 -13.25
CA ASP A 15 -6.54 -20.99 -14.09
C ASP A 15 -5.17 -21.33 -13.47
N PRO A 16 -4.27 -22.02 -14.18
CA PRO A 16 -2.95 -22.38 -13.66
C PRO A 16 -2.16 -21.18 -13.12
N GLN A 17 -2.37 -19.98 -13.70
CA GLN A 17 -1.73 -18.76 -13.24
C GLN A 17 -2.30 -18.28 -11.89
N LEU A 18 -3.57 -18.51 -11.62
CA LEU A 18 -4.18 -18.22 -10.32
C LEU A 18 -3.66 -19.18 -9.24
N ILE A 19 -3.45 -20.45 -9.60
CA ILE A 19 -2.85 -21.45 -8.68
C ILE A 19 -1.41 -21.04 -8.35
N VAL A 20 -0.61 -20.68 -9.35
CA VAL A 20 0.79 -20.22 -9.17
C VAL A 20 0.82 -18.93 -8.32
N TYR A 21 -0.09 -17.99 -8.54
CA TYR A 21 -0.20 -16.77 -7.76
C TYR A 21 -0.57 -17.04 -6.28
N ILE A 22 -1.52 -17.94 -6.04
CA ILE A 22 -1.91 -18.36 -4.68
C ILE A 22 -0.77 -19.14 -4.01
N GLU A 23 -0.05 -20.00 -4.73
CA GLU A 23 1.12 -20.73 -4.20
C GLU A 23 2.31 -19.79 -3.93
N TYR A 24 2.53 -18.78 -4.77
CA TYR A 24 3.55 -17.76 -4.56
C TYR A 24 3.27 -16.92 -3.31
N LYS A 25 2.02 -16.51 -3.08
CA LYS A 25 1.61 -15.80 -1.86
C LYS A 25 1.57 -16.68 -0.59
N LYS A 26 1.51 -18.00 -0.70
CA LYS A 26 1.55 -18.94 0.45
C LYS A 26 2.95 -19.20 1.01
N ARG A 27 4.01 -18.73 0.35
CA ARG A 27 5.35 -18.77 0.94
C ARG A 27 5.44 -17.67 1.99
N GLY A 28 5.31 -18.06 3.23
CA GLY A 28 5.16 -17.24 4.45
C GLY A 28 6.25 -16.24 4.82
N ASP A 29 6.96 -15.66 3.84
CA ASP A 29 7.97 -14.62 4.01
C ASP A 29 7.82 -13.55 2.92
N PHE A 30 6.62 -12.95 2.80
CA PHE A 30 6.43 -11.83 1.88
C PHE A 30 7.07 -10.56 2.49
N ILE A 31 8.36 -10.40 2.25
CA ILE A 31 9.11 -9.21 2.63
C ILE A 31 8.92 -8.15 1.55
N MET A 32 8.32 -7.01 1.90
CA MET A 32 8.17 -5.85 1.01
C MET A 32 9.30 -4.86 1.22
N ARG A 33 9.73 -4.27 0.10
CA ARG A 33 10.52 -3.03 0.09
C ARG A 33 9.54 -1.88 -0.04
N ILE A 34 9.43 -1.08 0.99
CA ILE A 34 8.45 0.00 1.08
C ILE A 34 9.19 1.32 0.84
N ALA A 35 8.71 2.12 -0.10
CA ALA A 35 9.18 3.47 -0.32
C ALA A 35 8.28 4.49 0.37
N LEU A 36 8.84 5.33 1.23
CA LEU A 36 8.18 6.56 1.68
C LEU A 36 8.57 7.70 0.74
N ILE A 37 7.57 8.39 0.19
CA ILE A 37 7.77 9.58 -0.64
C ILE A 37 6.90 10.70 -0.07
N ASN A 38 7.53 11.77 0.41
CA ASN A 38 6.83 12.93 0.93
C ASN A 38 6.94 14.13 -0.02
N GLU A 39 5.97 15.04 0.00
CA GLU A 39 5.94 16.21 -0.87
C GLU A 39 6.20 17.51 -0.06
N ASN A 40 6.47 18.61 -0.74
CA ASN A 40 7.01 19.85 -0.16
C ASN A 40 6.10 20.47 0.92
N SER A 41 4.78 20.45 0.75
CA SER A 41 3.88 21.09 1.72
C SER A 41 3.79 20.36 3.05
N GLN A 42 4.18 19.07 3.08
CA GLN A 42 4.14 18.23 4.28
C GLN A 42 5.53 17.69 4.69
N ALA A 43 6.58 18.17 4.06
CA ALA A 43 7.96 17.70 4.29
C ALA A 43 8.43 17.83 5.74
N ALA A 44 7.97 18.85 6.48
CA ALA A 44 8.28 19.02 7.91
C ALA A 44 7.82 17.85 8.79
N LYS A 45 6.92 17.00 8.30
CA LYS A 45 6.38 15.84 9.03
C LYS A 45 7.08 14.52 8.66
N ASN A 46 8.02 14.55 7.72
CA ASN A 46 8.65 13.37 7.17
C ASN A 46 9.26 12.47 8.26
N GLU A 47 9.99 13.04 9.22
CA GLU A 47 10.64 12.27 10.28
C GLU A 47 9.62 11.47 11.11
N MET A 48 8.51 12.09 11.53
CA MET A 48 7.45 11.41 12.29
C MET A 48 6.79 10.30 11.48
N ILE A 49 6.47 10.58 10.20
CA ILE A 49 5.85 9.60 9.30
C ILE A 49 6.78 8.43 9.08
N TYR A 50 8.06 8.72 8.78
CA TYR A 50 9.08 7.69 8.56
C TYR A 50 9.30 6.82 9.80
N ALA A 51 9.44 7.43 10.98
CA ALA A 51 9.63 6.68 12.22
C ALA A 51 8.45 5.76 12.54
N SER A 52 7.22 6.24 12.35
CA SER A 52 6.00 5.44 12.58
C SER A 52 5.89 4.27 11.57
N LEU A 53 6.14 4.55 10.29
CA LEU A 53 6.12 3.53 9.23
C LEU A 53 7.20 2.48 9.45
N LYS A 54 8.44 2.92 9.67
CA LYS A 54 9.60 2.04 9.85
C LYS A 54 9.40 1.10 11.02
N LYS A 55 8.98 1.63 12.17
CA LYS A 55 8.73 0.83 13.38
C LYS A 55 7.77 -0.32 13.13
N VAL A 56 6.66 -0.06 12.44
CA VAL A 56 5.65 -1.09 12.18
C VAL A 56 6.11 -2.05 11.08
N ALA A 57 6.61 -1.54 9.97
CA ALA A 57 7.03 -2.34 8.83
C ALA A 57 8.17 -3.31 9.18
N GLU A 58 9.22 -2.82 9.87
CA GLU A 58 10.35 -3.66 10.28
C GLU A 58 9.96 -4.73 11.30
N SER A 59 8.99 -4.46 12.18
CA SER A 59 8.47 -5.48 13.10
C SER A 59 7.78 -6.65 12.40
N LYS A 60 7.41 -6.47 11.13
CA LYS A 60 6.80 -7.48 10.25
C LYS A 60 7.78 -8.02 9.19
N GLY A 61 9.07 -7.67 9.28
CA GLY A 61 10.12 -8.14 8.39
C GLY A 61 10.26 -7.36 7.09
N HIS A 62 9.50 -6.26 6.89
CA HIS A 62 9.62 -5.40 5.72
C HIS A 62 10.80 -4.43 5.84
N THR A 63 11.25 -3.86 4.73
CA THR A 63 12.23 -2.77 4.72
C THR A 63 11.59 -1.46 4.30
N VAL A 64 12.09 -0.33 4.80
CA VAL A 64 11.57 1.00 4.46
C VAL A 64 12.70 1.92 4.02
N ASP A 65 12.60 2.40 2.78
CA ASP A 65 13.48 3.41 2.20
C ASP A 65 12.75 4.75 2.12
N ASN A 66 13.40 5.80 2.62
CA ASN A 66 12.87 7.17 2.57
C ASN A 66 13.46 7.90 1.36
N TYR A 67 12.62 8.22 0.39
CA TYR A 67 12.99 8.91 -0.85
C TYR A 67 12.79 10.43 -0.80
N GLY A 68 12.47 10.97 0.36
CA GLY A 68 12.28 12.41 0.58
C GLY A 68 10.83 12.85 0.30
N MET A 69 10.46 14.15 0.40
CA MET A 69 11.36 15.18 0.97
C MET A 69 11.61 14.89 2.46
N TYR A 70 12.86 15.06 2.86
CA TYR A 70 13.29 14.71 4.23
C TYR A 70 12.92 15.79 5.27
N SER A 71 12.85 17.04 4.84
CA SER A 71 12.52 18.19 5.69
C SER A 71 11.97 19.36 4.86
N ALA A 72 11.44 20.38 5.54
CA ALA A 72 10.98 21.61 4.90
C ALA A 72 12.11 22.39 4.19
N ASP A 73 13.34 22.21 4.65
CA ASP A 73 14.53 22.90 4.11
C ASP A 73 15.21 22.12 2.97
N ASP A 74 14.63 20.99 2.56
CA ASP A 74 15.16 20.18 1.46
C ASP A 74 15.16 20.99 0.16
N LYS A 75 16.33 21.03 -0.51
CA LYS A 75 16.49 21.77 -1.77
C LYS A 75 15.82 21.10 -2.96
N ALA A 76 15.68 19.80 -2.92
CA ALA A 76 15.03 19.00 -3.95
C ALA A 76 13.51 18.99 -3.73
N GLN A 77 12.85 20.08 -4.12
CA GLN A 77 11.41 20.24 -3.95
C GLN A 77 10.62 19.25 -4.80
N LEU A 78 9.75 18.48 -4.14
CA LEU A 78 8.84 17.54 -4.78
C LEU A 78 7.38 17.98 -4.53
N THR A 79 6.62 18.08 -5.59
CA THR A 79 5.16 18.23 -5.51
C THR A 79 4.51 16.85 -5.45
N TYR A 80 3.26 16.78 -5.01
CA TYR A 80 2.51 15.50 -5.03
C TYR A 80 2.40 14.87 -6.43
N VAL A 81 2.47 15.68 -7.50
CA VAL A 81 2.50 15.19 -8.89
C VAL A 81 3.82 14.48 -9.20
N GLN A 82 4.94 15.06 -8.77
CA GLN A 82 6.27 14.45 -8.93
C GLN A 82 6.40 13.18 -8.07
N ASN A 83 5.74 13.14 -6.91
CA ASN A 83 5.64 11.91 -6.12
C ASN A 83 4.94 10.80 -6.92
N GLY A 84 3.91 11.12 -7.71
CA GLY A 84 3.27 10.17 -8.60
C GLY A 84 4.23 9.57 -9.64
N ILE A 85 5.05 10.41 -10.27
CA ILE A 85 6.08 9.97 -11.23
C ILE A 85 7.11 9.06 -10.54
N LEU A 86 7.63 9.48 -9.38
CA LEU A 86 8.64 8.70 -8.64
C LEU A 86 8.07 7.37 -8.17
N ALA A 87 6.84 7.36 -7.65
CA ALA A 87 6.15 6.14 -7.26
C ALA A 87 6.02 5.15 -8.43
N ALA A 88 5.61 5.65 -9.61
CA ALA A 88 5.49 4.81 -10.80
C ALA A 88 6.84 4.23 -11.24
N ILE A 89 7.92 5.01 -11.18
CA ILE A 89 9.27 4.54 -11.49
C ILE A 89 9.68 3.43 -10.51
N LEU A 90 9.52 3.66 -9.21
CA LEU A 90 9.94 2.69 -8.19
C LEU A 90 9.18 1.38 -8.27
N LEU A 91 7.86 1.44 -8.46
CA LEU A 91 7.00 0.25 -8.56
C LEU A 91 7.25 -0.52 -9.87
N ASN A 92 7.26 0.17 -11.02
CA ASN A 92 7.41 -0.50 -12.31
C ASN A 92 8.84 -1.02 -12.58
N SER A 93 9.87 -0.41 -11.97
CA SER A 93 11.24 -0.94 -12.03
C SER A 93 11.49 -2.10 -11.06
N GLY A 94 10.56 -2.35 -10.14
CA GLY A 94 10.76 -3.29 -9.06
C GLY A 94 11.77 -2.83 -8.01
N ALA A 95 12.03 -1.51 -7.90
CA ALA A 95 12.86 -0.97 -6.82
C ALA A 95 12.11 -0.91 -5.49
N ALA A 96 10.80 -0.75 -5.53
CA ALA A 96 9.90 -0.88 -4.38
C ALA A 96 8.73 -1.81 -4.72
N ASP A 97 8.20 -2.47 -3.70
CA ASP A 97 7.01 -3.32 -3.82
C ASP A 97 5.75 -2.57 -3.37
N PHE A 98 5.92 -1.56 -2.53
CA PHE A 98 4.84 -0.73 -2.00
C PHE A 98 5.29 0.72 -1.79
N VAL A 99 4.38 1.68 -2.01
CA VAL A 99 4.65 3.12 -1.80
C VAL A 99 3.70 3.70 -0.76
N VAL A 100 4.26 4.40 0.21
CA VAL A 100 3.54 5.25 1.15
C VAL A 100 3.82 6.70 0.79
N THR A 101 2.78 7.49 0.55
CA THR A 101 2.88 8.92 0.26
C THR A 101 1.69 9.68 0.86
N GLY A 102 1.61 10.96 0.60
CA GLY A 102 0.49 11.80 1.00
C GLY A 102 0.65 13.23 0.53
N CYS A 103 -0.35 14.03 0.86
CA CYS A 103 -0.32 15.47 0.71
C CYS A 103 -1.20 16.10 1.79
N GLY A 104 -1.62 17.34 1.67
CA GLY A 104 -2.50 17.96 2.66
C GLY A 104 -3.76 17.14 2.95
N THR A 105 -4.46 16.68 1.93
CA THR A 105 -5.67 15.86 2.04
C THR A 105 -5.47 14.38 1.71
N GLY A 106 -4.36 14.02 1.07
CA GLY A 106 -4.11 12.70 0.50
C GLY A 106 -4.71 12.49 -0.89
N GLU A 107 -5.80 13.18 -1.22
CA GLU A 107 -6.56 12.99 -2.47
C GLU A 107 -5.74 13.36 -3.71
N GLY A 108 -5.07 14.51 -3.69
CA GLY A 108 -4.22 14.94 -4.81
C GLY A 108 -3.08 13.96 -5.09
N ALA A 109 -2.44 13.45 -4.05
CA ALA A 109 -1.40 12.43 -4.17
C ALA A 109 -1.98 11.11 -4.75
N MET A 110 -3.13 10.65 -4.25
CA MET A 110 -3.81 9.46 -4.78
C MET A 110 -4.12 9.60 -6.28
N LEU A 111 -4.69 10.73 -6.69
CA LEU A 111 -5.03 10.99 -8.10
C LEU A 111 -3.77 11.01 -8.98
N ALA A 112 -2.69 11.65 -8.50
CA ALA A 112 -1.43 11.71 -9.22
C ALA A 112 -0.82 10.31 -9.40
N LEU A 113 -0.80 9.48 -8.37
CA LEU A 113 -0.28 8.12 -8.43
C LEU A 113 -1.11 7.25 -9.39
N ASN A 114 -2.43 7.30 -9.30
CA ASN A 114 -3.32 6.51 -10.15
C ASN A 114 -3.35 6.97 -11.63
N SER A 115 -2.70 8.09 -11.96
CA SER A 115 -2.53 8.53 -13.35
C SER A 115 -1.45 7.74 -14.12
N PHE A 116 -0.70 6.88 -13.44
CA PHE A 116 0.38 6.11 -14.05
C PHE A 116 0.04 4.61 -14.12
N PRO A 117 0.45 3.92 -15.20
CA PRO A 117 0.25 2.49 -15.31
C PRO A 117 1.01 1.74 -14.21
N GLY A 118 0.46 0.59 -13.81
CA GLY A 118 1.08 -0.26 -12.78
C GLY A 118 0.91 0.24 -11.33
N VAL A 119 0.30 1.41 -11.11
CA VAL A 119 0.06 1.95 -9.77
C VAL A 119 -1.42 1.79 -9.37
N LEU A 120 -1.67 1.21 -8.22
CA LEU A 120 -2.99 1.15 -7.58
C LEU A 120 -2.90 1.75 -6.18
N CYS A 121 -3.27 3.02 -6.09
CA CYS A 121 -3.16 3.82 -4.87
C CYS A 121 -4.52 4.00 -4.21
N GLY A 122 -4.62 3.61 -2.94
CA GLY A 122 -5.77 3.90 -2.07
C GLY A 122 -5.61 5.21 -1.32
N HIS A 123 -6.71 5.92 -1.11
CA HIS A 123 -6.79 7.00 -0.15
C HIS A 123 -7.10 6.41 1.22
N VAL A 124 -6.22 6.60 2.18
CA VAL A 124 -6.31 6.00 3.52
C VAL A 124 -6.36 7.11 4.56
N VAL A 125 -7.46 7.20 5.30
CA VAL A 125 -7.68 8.23 6.32
C VAL A 125 -7.58 7.65 7.73
N ASP A 126 -7.97 6.38 7.88
CA ASP A 126 -8.02 5.69 9.16
C ASP A 126 -7.57 4.22 9.05
N PRO A 127 -7.41 3.50 10.18
CA PRO A 127 -6.99 2.10 10.18
C PRO A 127 -7.92 1.15 9.44
N SER A 128 -9.22 1.42 9.39
CA SER A 128 -10.18 0.57 8.69
C SER A 128 -10.03 0.68 7.18
N ASP A 129 -9.78 1.89 6.66
CA ASP A 129 -9.44 2.11 5.26
C ASP A 129 -8.20 1.31 4.85
N ALA A 130 -7.14 1.39 5.69
CA ALA A 130 -5.88 0.68 5.44
C ALA A 130 -6.10 -0.83 5.32
N TYR A 131 -6.82 -1.41 6.29
CA TYR A 131 -7.12 -2.84 6.31
C TYR A 131 -7.95 -3.26 5.10
N MET A 132 -9.08 -2.58 4.85
CA MET A 132 -9.98 -2.93 3.75
C MET A 132 -9.31 -2.77 2.40
N PHE A 133 -8.54 -1.69 2.20
CA PHE A 133 -7.81 -1.48 0.95
C PHE A 133 -6.84 -2.63 0.65
N MET A 134 -6.06 -3.05 1.63
CA MET A 134 -5.13 -4.17 1.45
C MET A 134 -5.84 -5.51 1.26
N GLN A 135 -6.90 -5.77 2.03
CA GLN A 135 -7.60 -7.06 1.95
C GLN A 135 -8.47 -7.19 0.68
N ILE A 136 -9.09 -6.11 0.22
CA ILE A 136 -10.03 -6.13 -0.91
C ILE A 136 -9.35 -5.78 -2.23
N ASN A 137 -8.61 -4.67 -2.23
CA ASN A 137 -8.08 -4.08 -3.46
C ASN A 137 -6.67 -4.57 -3.80
N ASP A 138 -5.93 -5.08 -2.82
CA ASP A 138 -4.56 -5.60 -3.01
C ASP A 138 -3.70 -4.60 -3.82
N GLY A 139 -3.74 -3.32 -3.40
CA GLY A 139 -3.02 -2.25 -4.08
C GLY A 139 -1.54 -2.23 -3.72
N ASN A 140 -0.78 -1.38 -4.41
CA ASN A 140 0.65 -1.24 -4.22
C ASN A 140 1.09 0.17 -3.77
N ALA A 141 0.12 1.04 -3.44
CA ALA A 141 0.42 2.35 -2.89
C ALA A 141 -0.74 2.86 -2.02
N ILE A 142 -0.42 3.71 -1.05
CA ILE A 142 -1.40 4.48 -0.30
C ILE A 142 -1.01 5.95 -0.24
N ALA A 143 -2.04 6.83 -0.19
CA ALA A 143 -1.90 8.25 0.03
C ALA A 143 -2.68 8.67 1.28
N LEU A 144 -1.98 9.33 2.22
CA LEU A 144 -2.52 9.75 3.51
C LEU A 144 -2.73 11.27 3.57
N PRO A 145 -3.72 11.74 4.36
CA PRO A 145 -3.89 13.16 4.67
C PRO A 145 -2.87 13.57 5.74
N PHE A 146 -1.82 14.28 5.35
CA PHE A 146 -0.78 14.73 6.29
C PHE A 146 -1.05 16.12 6.88
N ALA A 147 -2.11 16.83 6.44
CA ALA A 147 -2.56 18.07 7.06
C ALA A 147 -3.92 17.88 7.74
N LYS A 148 -4.87 17.27 7.06
CA LYS A 148 -6.21 17.01 7.58
C LYS A 148 -6.15 15.91 8.65
N GLY A 149 -6.58 16.22 9.88
CA GLY A 149 -6.57 15.26 10.99
C GLY A 149 -5.17 14.93 11.53
N PHE A 150 -4.14 15.69 11.13
CA PHE A 150 -2.76 15.49 11.53
C PHE A 150 -2.37 16.51 12.62
N GLY A 151 -2.63 16.16 13.85
CA GLY A 151 -2.36 17.01 15.02
C GLY A 151 -1.78 16.21 16.17
N TRP A 152 -2.13 16.60 17.38
CA TRP A 152 -1.74 15.87 18.60
C TRP A 152 -2.21 14.41 18.54
N GLY A 153 -1.28 13.47 18.72
CA GLY A 153 -1.55 12.04 18.61
C GLY A 153 -1.50 11.51 17.16
N ALA A 154 -1.02 12.29 16.19
CA ALA A 154 -0.89 11.85 14.80
C ALA A 154 0.00 10.60 14.65
N GLU A 155 1.08 10.51 15.45
CA GLU A 155 1.99 9.36 15.48
C GLU A 155 1.30 8.07 15.93
N LEU A 156 0.31 8.17 16.83
CA LEU A 156 -0.48 7.02 17.27
C LEU A 156 -1.42 6.56 16.13
N ASN A 157 -2.11 7.52 15.50
CA ASN A 157 -3.00 7.20 14.39
C ASN A 157 -2.24 6.59 13.21
N LEU A 158 -1.07 7.15 12.85
CA LEU A 158 -0.19 6.57 11.84
C LEU A 158 0.23 5.15 12.19
N THR A 159 0.60 4.90 13.44
CA THR A 159 0.95 3.55 13.91
C THR A 159 -0.21 2.57 13.69
N TYR A 160 -1.42 2.93 14.10
CA TYR A 160 -2.61 2.08 13.93
C TYR A 160 -2.94 1.86 12.44
N ILE A 161 -2.80 2.90 11.60
CA ILE A 161 -2.98 2.77 10.15
C ILE A 161 -1.98 1.74 9.58
N PHE A 162 -0.69 1.87 9.90
CA PHE A 162 0.34 0.97 9.37
C PHE A 162 0.23 -0.46 9.95
N GLU A 163 -0.16 -0.61 11.21
CA GLU A 163 -0.45 -1.92 11.79
C GLU A 163 -1.56 -2.65 11.02
N LYS A 164 -2.62 -1.92 10.65
CA LYS A 164 -3.75 -2.45 9.88
C LYS A 164 -3.44 -2.63 8.40
N LEU A 165 -2.59 -1.77 7.84
CA LEU A 165 -2.11 -1.89 6.45
C LEU A 165 -1.38 -3.21 6.23
N PHE A 166 -0.52 -3.60 7.17
CA PHE A 166 0.28 -4.82 7.08
C PHE A 166 -0.30 -5.99 7.90
N GLU A 167 -1.59 -5.94 8.23
CA GLU A 167 -2.27 -7.02 8.91
C GLU A 167 -2.77 -8.08 7.92
N GLY A 168 -2.21 -9.28 8.01
CA GLY A 168 -2.58 -10.39 7.14
C GLY A 168 -1.96 -10.29 5.73
N GLU A 169 -2.37 -11.20 4.87
CA GLU A 169 -1.90 -11.23 3.48
C GLU A 169 -2.71 -10.27 2.61
N PRO A 170 -2.06 -9.47 1.74
CA PRO A 170 -2.77 -8.64 0.77
C PRO A 170 -3.70 -9.46 -0.12
N GLY A 171 -4.89 -8.94 -0.43
CA GLY A 171 -5.89 -9.66 -1.22
C GLY A 171 -6.53 -10.83 -0.50
N GLY A 172 -6.41 -10.90 0.83
CA GLY A 172 -6.99 -11.96 1.65
C GLY A 172 -8.52 -11.95 1.76
N GLY A 173 -9.18 -10.92 1.23
CA GLY A 173 -10.63 -10.74 1.18
C GLY A 173 -11.24 -10.19 2.46
N TYR A 174 -12.28 -9.33 2.31
CA TYR A 174 -13.08 -8.86 3.42
C TYR A 174 -14.57 -8.66 3.01
N PRO A 175 -15.52 -9.31 3.70
CA PRO A 175 -15.25 -10.45 4.60
C PRO A 175 -14.60 -11.63 3.84
N LYS A 176 -14.05 -12.59 4.55
CA LYS A 176 -13.25 -13.68 3.95
C LYS A 176 -13.97 -14.47 2.84
N GLU A 177 -15.29 -14.55 2.92
CA GLU A 177 -16.14 -15.22 1.91
C GLU A 177 -16.14 -14.50 0.56
N ARG A 178 -15.68 -13.24 0.53
CA ARG A 178 -15.62 -12.39 -0.67
C ARG A 178 -14.30 -12.49 -1.42
N VAL A 179 -13.31 -13.17 -0.90
CA VAL A 179 -11.96 -13.25 -1.49
C VAL A 179 -11.95 -13.57 -2.98
N VAL A 180 -12.75 -14.55 -3.43
CA VAL A 180 -12.77 -14.99 -4.84
C VAL A 180 -13.26 -13.90 -5.80
N PRO A 181 -14.46 -13.27 -5.59
CA PRO A 181 -14.89 -12.19 -6.47
C PRO A 181 -13.99 -10.94 -6.38
N GLU A 182 -13.40 -10.64 -5.24
CA GLU A 182 -12.49 -9.51 -5.06
C GLU A 182 -11.18 -9.70 -5.84
N GLN A 183 -10.54 -10.85 -5.71
CA GLN A 183 -9.35 -11.19 -6.49
C GLN A 183 -9.61 -11.22 -8.00
N ARG A 184 -10.79 -11.70 -8.43
CA ARG A 184 -11.19 -11.65 -9.83
C ARG A 184 -11.26 -10.19 -10.33
N ASN A 185 -11.88 -9.30 -9.55
CA ASN A 185 -11.97 -7.88 -9.90
C ASN A 185 -10.58 -7.22 -9.92
N LYS A 186 -9.71 -7.56 -8.96
CA LYS A 186 -8.31 -7.11 -8.94
C LYS A 186 -7.57 -7.51 -10.23
N LYS A 187 -7.71 -8.77 -10.65
CA LYS A 187 -7.09 -9.26 -11.90
C LYS A 187 -7.59 -8.51 -13.13
N ILE A 188 -8.90 -8.19 -13.20
CA ILE A 188 -9.46 -7.38 -14.30
C ILE A 188 -8.86 -5.97 -14.26
N LEU A 189 -8.81 -5.34 -13.09
CA LEU A 189 -8.26 -4.00 -12.92
C LEU A 189 -6.78 -3.95 -13.32
N ASP A 190 -6.00 -4.96 -12.99
CA ASP A 190 -4.58 -5.04 -13.38
C ASP A 190 -4.40 -5.16 -14.91
N GLY A 191 -5.36 -5.75 -15.61
CA GLY A 191 -5.33 -5.86 -17.06
C GLY A 191 -5.73 -4.61 -17.85
N VAL A 192 -6.25 -3.57 -17.17
CA VAL A 192 -6.67 -2.31 -17.81
C VAL A 192 -5.76 -1.12 -17.46
N ARG A 193 -4.67 -1.35 -16.73
CA ARG A 193 -3.72 -0.31 -16.29
C ARG A 193 -2.37 -0.40 -16.96
#